data_0e0f88767ad24b55973362f99792efa0
#
_entry.id   0e0f88767ad24b55973362f99792efa0
#
_cell.length_a   1.000
_cell.length_b   1.000
_cell.length_c   1.000
_cell.angle_alpha   90.00
_cell.angle_beta   90.00
_cell.angle_gamma   90.00
#
_symmetry.space_group_name_H-M   'P 1'
#
loop_
_entity.id
_entity.type
_entity.pdbx_description
1 polymer ?
#
loop_
_entity_poly.entity_id
_entity_poly.type
_entity_poly.pdbx_seq_one_letter_code
_entity_poly.pdbx_strand_id
1 'polypeptide(L)'
;FLRSRNLKNMRAIWEESTEEEIDRYVEVFGDREAVRAALNWYRANYRSLTGNNVALCPVKVPTLFLWGTEDPAILRTAAELNSEYVTGSYSEYFIDAGHWLVQEAFSEVSAKILDHLNRWRLSGRE
;
A
#
# COMPACT_ATOMS: atom_id res chain seq x y z
N PHE A 1 -15.31 0.70 18.09
CA PHE A 1 -15.89 1.10 16.79
C PHE A 1 -15.76 -0.01 15.74
N LEU A 2 -14.54 -0.50 15.42
CA LEU A 2 -14.32 -1.54 14.39
C LEU A 2 -15.01 -2.89 14.70
N ARG A 3 -15.14 -3.25 15.96
CA ARG A 3 -15.81 -4.49 16.43
C ARG A 3 -17.32 -4.35 16.68
N SER A 4 -17.88 -3.16 16.52
CA SER A 4 -19.32 -2.94 16.72
C SER A 4 -20.13 -3.51 15.55
N ARG A 5 -21.37 -3.91 15.82
CA ARG A 5 -22.32 -4.38 14.80
C ARG A 5 -21.79 -5.55 13.95
N ASN A 6 -21.31 -6.61 14.61
CA ASN A 6 -20.87 -7.84 13.93
C ASN A 6 -19.73 -7.60 12.91
N LEU A 7 -18.76 -6.77 13.26
CA LEU A 7 -17.61 -6.43 12.42
C LEU A 7 -17.96 -5.73 11.08
N LYS A 8 -19.18 -5.19 10.95
CA LYS A 8 -19.63 -4.55 9.71
C LYS A 8 -18.67 -3.45 9.23
N ASN A 9 -18.17 -2.62 10.14
CA ASN A 9 -17.24 -1.54 9.79
C ASN A 9 -15.86 -2.07 9.36
N MET A 10 -15.46 -3.25 9.87
CA MET A 10 -14.22 -3.91 9.45
C MET A 10 -14.38 -4.52 8.06
N ARG A 11 -15.51 -5.18 7.80
CA ARG A 11 -15.81 -5.74 6.47
C ARG A 11 -15.84 -4.66 5.39
N ALA A 12 -16.38 -3.49 5.70
CA ALA A 12 -16.42 -2.36 4.77
C ALA A 12 -15.02 -1.80 4.37
N ILE A 13 -13.96 -2.14 5.08
CA ILE A 13 -12.59 -1.75 4.69
C ILE A 13 -12.16 -2.49 3.40
N TRP A 14 -12.70 -3.68 3.17
CA TRP A 14 -12.34 -4.55 2.05
C TRP A 14 -13.53 -4.79 1.10
N GLU A 15 -14.32 -3.75 0.85
CA GLU A 15 -15.54 -3.86 0.02
C GLU A 15 -15.27 -4.32 -1.42
N GLU A 16 -14.05 -4.07 -1.94
CA GLU A 16 -13.61 -4.51 -3.27
C GLU A 16 -13.09 -5.96 -3.30
N SER A 17 -13.07 -6.64 -2.15
CA SER A 17 -12.67 -8.04 -2.06
C SER A 17 -13.89 -8.97 -2.14
N THR A 18 -13.66 -10.24 -2.49
CA THR A 18 -14.70 -11.26 -2.42
C THR A 18 -15.12 -11.55 -0.97
N GLU A 19 -16.33 -12.04 -0.75
CA GLU A 19 -16.80 -12.42 0.59
C GLU A 19 -15.87 -13.45 1.27
N GLU A 20 -15.29 -14.38 0.50
CA GLU A 20 -14.35 -15.38 1.03
C GLU A 20 -13.05 -14.73 1.52
N GLU A 21 -12.52 -13.75 0.79
CA GLU A 21 -11.35 -12.97 1.23
C GLU A 21 -11.65 -12.12 2.44
N ILE A 22 -12.80 -11.45 2.46
CA ILE A 22 -13.26 -10.67 3.61
C ILE A 22 -13.38 -11.55 4.84
N ASP A 23 -13.92 -12.75 4.73
CA ASP A 23 -14.04 -13.69 5.85
C ASP A 23 -12.67 -14.10 6.39
N ARG A 24 -11.69 -14.33 5.53
CA ARG A 24 -10.29 -14.59 5.93
C ARG A 24 -9.66 -13.40 6.66
N TYR A 25 -9.87 -12.18 6.18
CA TYR A 25 -9.39 -10.97 6.87
C TYR A 25 -10.07 -10.80 8.24
N VAL A 26 -11.37 -11.05 8.31
CA VAL A 26 -12.13 -10.99 9.58
C VAL A 26 -11.67 -12.08 10.56
N GLU A 27 -11.31 -13.26 10.09
CA GLU A 27 -10.73 -14.32 10.94
C GLU A 27 -9.44 -13.83 11.61
N VAL A 28 -8.54 -13.19 10.86
CA VAL A 28 -7.28 -12.66 11.37
C VAL A 28 -7.50 -11.45 12.29
N PHE A 29 -8.31 -10.47 11.87
CA PHE A 29 -8.51 -9.20 12.56
C PHE A 29 -9.73 -9.20 13.51
N GLY A 30 -10.48 -10.29 13.58
CA GLY A 30 -11.61 -10.45 14.51
C GLY A 30 -11.18 -10.46 15.97
N ASP A 31 -9.92 -10.82 16.25
CA ASP A 31 -9.34 -10.71 17.57
C ASP A 31 -8.98 -9.28 17.96
N ARG A 32 -9.17 -8.95 19.25
CA ARG A 32 -8.90 -7.61 19.77
C ARG A 32 -7.42 -7.24 19.70
N GLU A 33 -6.55 -8.19 20.02
CA GLU A 33 -5.11 -7.94 20.06
C GLU A 33 -4.53 -7.81 18.65
N ALA A 34 -5.05 -8.54 17.65
CA ALA A 34 -4.67 -8.39 16.26
C ALA A 34 -5.04 -6.98 15.72
N VAL A 35 -6.25 -6.51 15.99
CA VAL A 35 -6.66 -5.14 15.64
C VAL A 35 -5.81 -4.10 16.35
N ARG A 36 -5.50 -4.31 17.64
CA ARG A 36 -4.64 -3.40 18.42
C ARG A 36 -3.23 -3.34 17.84
N ALA A 37 -2.67 -4.49 17.45
CA ALA A 37 -1.33 -4.57 16.84
C ALA A 37 -1.29 -3.81 15.50
N ALA A 38 -2.26 -4.04 14.62
CA ALA A 38 -2.38 -3.31 13.36
C ALA A 38 -2.50 -1.78 13.57
N LEU A 39 -3.35 -1.35 14.49
CA LEU A 39 -3.50 0.07 14.82
C LEU A 39 -2.26 0.68 15.49
N ASN A 40 -1.41 -0.10 16.14
CA ASN A 40 -0.18 0.40 16.73
C ASN A 40 0.82 0.87 15.67
N TRP A 41 0.80 0.32 14.46
CA TRP A 41 1.59 0.84 13.35
C TRP A 41 1.26 2.32 13.06
N TYR A 42 -0.02 2.65 12.96
CA TYR A 42 -0.46 4.04 12.78
C TYR A 42 -0.09 4.94 13.96
N ARG A 43 -0.29 4.44 15.20
CA ARG A 43 0.03 5.20 16.41
C ARG A 43 1.53 5.49 16.54
N ALA A 44 2.37 4.53 16.20
CA ALA A 44 3.82 4.71 16.21
C ALA A 44 4.28 5.74 15.18
N ASN A 45 3.68 5.71 13.98
CA ASN A 45 4.06 6.60 12.89
C ASN A 45 3.44 8.01 13.00
N TYR A 46 2.30 8.15 13.70
CA TYR A 46 1.63 9.44 13.83
C TYR A 46 2.53 10.54 14.39
N ARG A 47 3.33 10.22 15.41
CA ARG A 47 4.28 11.18 16.02
C ARG A 47 5.41 11.55 15.06
N SER A 48 5.85 10.63 14.21
CA SER A 48 6.86 10.89 13.19
C SER A 48 6.31 11.77 12.05
N LEU A 49 5.06 11.56 11.66
CA LEU A 49 4.39 12.34 10.61
C LEU A 49 4.05 13.77 11.05
N THR A 50 3.81 13.99 12.34
CA THR A 50 3.49 15.32 12.90
C THR A 50 4.70 16.06 13.49
N GLY A 51 5.83 15.38 13.64
CA GLY A 51 7.09 15.95 14.15
C GLY A 51 7.99 16.42 13.02
N ASN A 52 8.54 17.64 13.14
CA ASN A 52 9.33 18.30 12.12
C ASN A 52 10.74 17.71 11.84
N ASN A 53 11.05 16.48 12.28
CA ASN A 53 12.42 15.97 12.31
C ASN A 53 12.58 14.54 11.78
N VAL A 54 11.79 14.10 10.80
CA VAL A 54 12.11 12.87 10.09
C VAL A 54 13.10 13.21 8.96
N ALA A 55 14.38 12.97 9.20
CA ALA A 55 15.37 13.00 8.13
C ALA A 55 15.08 11.82 7.17
N LEU A 56 14.48 12.11 6.04
CA LEU A 56 14.25 11.13 4.99
C LEU A 56 15.57 10.92 4.23
N CYS A 57 16.06 9.68 4.22
CA CYS A 57 17.19 9.30 3.38
C CYS A 57 16.69 8.98 1.98
N PRO A 58 17.34 9.51 0.92
CA PRO A 58 16.97 9.17 -0.45
C PRO A 58 17.06 7.66 -0.72
N VAL A 59 16.06 7.14 -1.43
CA VAL A 59 16.02 5.74 -1.87
C VAL A 59 16.96 5.59 -3.08
N LYS A 60 17.99 4.73 -2.96
CA LYS A 60 19.01 4.55 -4.00
C LYS A 60 18.81 3.30 -4.85
N VAL A 61 17.96 2.38 -4.41
CA VAL A 61 17.68 1.14 -5.13
C VAL A 61 16.70 1.39 -6.27
N PRO A 62 16.69 0.54 -7.32
CA PRO A 62 15.67 0.59 -8.34
C PRO A 62 14.26 0.47 -7.73
N THR A 63 13.41 1.43 -8.02
CA THR A 63 12.11 1.58 -7.40
C THR A 63 11.01 1.58 -8.46
N LEU A 64 9.99 0.79 -8.23
CA LEU A 64 8.72 0.81 -8.95
C LEU A 64 7.63 1.35 -8.03
N PHE A 65 6.96 2.40 -8.45
CA PHE A 65 5.80 2.96 -7.77
C PHE A 65 4.53 2.74 -8.60
N LEU A 66 3.51 2.17 -7.97
CA LEU A 66 2.20 1.97 -8.58
C LEU A 66 1.15 2.64 -7.69
N TRP A 67 0.27 3.45 -8.31
CA TRP A 67 -0.78 4.14 -7.58
C TRP A 67 -2.09 4.15 -8.37
N GLY A 68 -3.21 3.98 -7.66
CA GLY A 68 -4.55 4.01 -8.23
C GLY A 68 -5.08 5.44 -8.35
N THR A 69 -5.55 5.82 -9.53
CA THR A 69 -6.03 7.19 -9.81
C THR A 69 -7.30 7.55 -9.04
N GLU A 70 -8.06 6.53 -8.63
CA GLU A 70 -9.30 6.65 -7.85
C GLU A 70 -9.09 6.39 -6.35
N ASP A 71 -7.83 6.40 -5.87
CA ASP A 71 -7.50 6.15 -4.47
C ASP A 71 -8.04 7.26 -3.55
N PRO A 72 -9.02 6.96 -2.66
CA PRO A 72 -9.58 7.95 -1.75
C PRO A 72 -8.69 8.23 -0.52
N ALA A 73 -7.68 7.39 -0.26
CA ALA A 73 -6.85 7.46 0.93
C ALA A 73 -5.54 8.20 0.70
N ILE A 74 -4.92 8.05 -0.46
CA ILE A 74 -3.67 8.69 -0.83
C ILE A 74 -3.92 9.70 -1.95
N LEU A 75 -3.72 10.97 -1.64
CA LEU A 75 -3.94 12.05 -2.60
C LEU A 75 -2.94 11.97 -3.77
N ARG A 76 -3.38 12.35 -4.95
CA ARG A 76 -2.56 12.43 -6.16
C ARG A 76 -1.26 13.22 -5.96
N THR A 77 -1.33 14.36 -5.28
CA THR A 77 -0.15 15.17 -4.96
C THR A 77 0.89 14.38 -4.15
N ALA A 78 0.46 13.55 -3.20
CA ALA A 78 1.37 12.72 -2.44
C ALA A 78 2.02 11.63 -3.31
N ALA A 79 1.27 11.04 -4.25
CA ALA A 79 1.79 10.08 -5.21
C ALA A 79 2.86 10.71 -6.14
N GLU A 80 2.59 11.89 -6.68
CA GLU A 80 3.50 12.60 -7.59
C GLU A 80 4.81 13.04 -6.92
N LEU A 81 4.81 13.30 -5.61
CA LEU A 81 6.00 13.69 -4.86
C LEU A 81 6.97 12.53 -4.57
N ASN A 82 6.57 11.27 -4.77
CA ASN A 82 7.44 10.13 -4.45
C ASN A 82 8.76 10.14 -5.24
N SER A 83 8.74 10.62 -6.47
CA SER A 83 9.93 10.72 -7.31
C SER A 83 11.05 11.58 -6.70
N GLU A 84 10.72 12.57 -5.89
CA GLU A 84 11.69 13.46 -5.23
C GLU A 84 12.54 12.74 -4.18
N TYR A 85 12.07 11.61 -3.65
CA TYR A 85 12.74 10.83 -2.62
C TYR A 85 13.54 9.66 -3.18
N VAL A 86 13.55 9.44 -4.50
CA VAL A 86 14.27 8.35 -5.15
C VAL A 86 15.39 8.90 -6.02
N THR A 87 16.63 8.56 -5.67
CA THR A 87 17.83 8.92 -6.45
C THR A 87 18.36 7.76 -7.29
N GLY A 88 17.81 6.55 -7.08
CA GLY A 88 18.02 5.39 -7.95
C GLY A 88 17.15 5.45 -9.21
N SER A 89 17.18 4.36 -9.99
CA SER A 89 16.22 4.21 -11.10
C SER A 89 14.79 4.22 -10.58
N TYR A 90 13.94 5.04 -11.18
CA TYR A 90 12.53 5.19 -10.79
C TYR A 90 11.62 4.94 -11.98
N SER A 91 10.58 4.16 -11.76
CA SER A 91 9.47 3.96 -12.69
C SER A 91 8.17 4.12 -11.95
N GLU A 92 7.21 4.86 -12.50
CA GLU A 92 5.90 5.04 -11.91
C GLU A 92 4.79 4.76 -12.92
N TYR A 93 3.67 4.24 -12.44
CA TYR A 93 2.47 4.03 -13.23
C TYR A 93 1.25 4.40 -12.41
N PHE A 94 0.40 5.20 -13.01
CA PHE A 94 -0.91 5.56 -12.50
C PHE A 94 -1.95 4.66 -13.18
N ILE A 95 -2.61 3.84 -12.38
CA ILE A 95 -3.52 2.78 -12.84
C ILE A 95 -4.95 3.22 -12.55
N ASP A 96 -5.86 2.97 -13.47
CA ASP A 96 -7.28 3.26 -13.29
C ASP A 96 -7.91 2.23 -12.32
N ALA A 97 -7.70 2.48 -11.04
CA ALA A 97 -8.13 1.64 -9.92
C ALA A 97 -8.13 2.45 -8.61
N GLY A 98 -8.74 1.92 -7.57
CA GLY A 98 -8.78 2.52 -6.25
C GLY A 98 -7.58 2.19 -5.37
N HIS A 99 -7.83 2.17 -4.05
CA HIS A 99 -6.79 1.93 -3.04
C HIS A 99 -6.25 0.49 -3.04
N TRP A 100 -7.10 -0.46 -3.38
CA TRP A 100 -6.77 -1.89 -3.34
C TRP A 100 -6.30 -2.41 -4.70
N LEU A 101 -5.23 -1.81 -5.24
CA LEU A 101 -4.67 -2.08 -6.56
C LEU A 101 -4.54 -3.56 -6.92
N VAL A 102 -4.10 -4.39 -5.95
CA VAL A 102 -3.88 -5.81 -6.19
C VAL A 102 -5.19 -6.55 -6.44
N GLN A 103 -6.27 -6.15 -5.78
CA GLN A 103 -7.60 -6.72 -5.97
C GLN A 103 -8.27 -6.20 -7.24
N GLU A 104 -8.18 -4.90 -7.48
CA GLU A 104 -8.90 -4.20 -8.54
C GLU A 104 -8.23 -4.34 -9.91
N ALA A 105 -6.89 -4.31 -9.96
CA ALA A 105 -6.11 -4.32 -11.21
C ALA A 105 -5.00 -5.39 -11.21
N PHE A 106 -5.28 -6.57 -10.69
CA PHE A 106 -4.32 -7.66 -10.47
C PHE A 106 -3.41 -7.94 -11.67
N SER A 107 -3.98 -8.08 -12.86
CA SER A 107 -3.23 -8.44 -14.08
C SER A 107 -2.22 -7.36 -14.46
N GLU A 108 -2.62 -6.10 -14.42
CA GLU A 108 -1.75 -4.97 -14.76
C GLU A 108 -0.65 -4.78 -13.70
N VAL A 109 -1.02 -4.79 -12.43
CA VAL A 109 -0.07 -4.68 -11.30
C VAL A 109 0.97 -5.78 -11.35
N SER A 110 0.52 -7.04 -11.54
CA SER A 110 1.42 -8.19 -11.64
C SER A 110 2.39 -8.09 -12.82
N ALA A 111 1.91 -7.65 -13.99
CA ALA A 111 2.75 -7.47 -15.17
C ALA A 111 3.84 -6.40 -14.93
N LYS A 112 3.49 -5.26 -14.32
CA LYS A 112 4.46 -4.20 -13.99
C LYS A 112 5.50 -4.65 -12.97
N ILE A 113 5.08 -5.39 -11.94
CA ILE A 113 6.00 -5.95 -10.94
C ILE A 113 6.97 -6.95 -11.59
N LEU A 114 6.46 -7.89 -12.40
CA LEU A 114 7.29 -8.89 -13.06
C LEU A 114 8.29 -8.25 -14.04
N ASP A 115 7.86 -7.24 -14.81
CA ASP A 115 8.77 -6.50 -15.71
C ASP A 115 9.89 -5.81 -14.93
N HIS A 116 9.55 -5.12 -13.84
CA HIS A 116 10.52 -4.48 -12.97
C HIS A 116 11.53 -5.49 -12.39
N LEU A 117 11.05 -6.58 -11.82
CA LEU A 117 11.92 -7.61 -11.24
C LEU A 117 12.83 -8.26 -12.30
N ASN A 118 12.32 -8.55 -13.49
CA ASN A 118 13.11 -9.12 -14.57
C ASN A 118 14.20 -8.17 -15.05
N ARG A 119 13.89 -6.90 -15.19
CA ARG A 119 14.86 -5.86 -15.59
C ARG A 119 16.06 -5.80 -14.66
N TRP A 120 15.82 -5.82 -13.36
CA TRP A 120 16.87 -5.66 -12.35
C TRP A 120 17.54 -6.98 -11.94
N ARG A 121 16.88 -8.12 -12.10
CA ARG A 121 17.50 -9.44 -11.93
C ARG A 121 18.61 -9.72 -12.95
N LEU A 122 18.47 -9.20 -14.16
CA LEU A 122 19.47 -9.37 -15.23
C LEU A 122 20.67 -8.44 -15.04
N SER A 123 20.46 -7.24 -14.46
CA SER A 123 21.52 -6.25 -14.24
C SER A 123 22.47 -6.58 -13.08
N GLY A 124 22.12 -7.46 -12.17
CA GLY A 124 22.93 -7.83 -11.01
C GLY A 124 23.83 -9.09 -11.22
N ARG A 125 24.05 -9.52 -12.45
CA ARG A 125 24.87 -10.69 -12.80
C ARG A 125 26.15 -10.38 -13.57
N GLU A 126 26.56 -9.12 -13.57
CA GLU A 126 27.87 -8.69 -14.07
C GLU A 126 28.88 -8.51 -12.94
#